data_0a1d3b6ad2b351f7d18de3af4c3a1a42
#
_entry.id   0a1d3b6ad2b351f7d18de3af4c3a1a42
#
_cell.length_a   1.000
_cell.length_b   1.000
_cell.length_c   1.000
_cell.angle_alpha   90.00
_cell.angle_beta   90.00
_cell.angle_gamma   90.00
#
_symmetry.space_group_name_H-M   'P 1'
#
loop_
_entity.id
_entity.type
_entity.pdbx_description
1 polymer ?
#
loop_
_entity_poly.entity_id
_entity_poly.type
_entity_poly.pdbx_seq_one_letter_code
_entity_poly.pdbx_strand_id
1 'polypeptide(L)' 'MKVKIMLGELIKARGISLNELSHKTGVRRAALSELANEKRENINFKHIEEIADALGITDIREIITLIDEE' A
#
# COMPACT_ATOMS: atom_id res chain seq x y z
N MET A 1 6.58 -13.85 -13.26
CA MET A 1 6.16 -13.24 -11.97
C MET A 1 5.89 -11.76 -12.15
N LYS A 2 4.93 -11.25 -11.43
CA LYS A 2 4.58 -9.84 -11.48
C LYS A 2 4.39 -9.31 -10.05
N VAL A 3 4.88 -8.10 -9.80
CA VAL A 3 4.64 -7.43 -8.53
C VAL A 3 3.19 -6.98 -8.48
N LYS A 4 2.50 -7.29 -7.39
CA LYS A 4 1.15 -6.81 -7.14
C LYS A 4 1.12 -6.00 -5.87
N ILE A 5 0.52 -4.81 -5.94
CA ILE A 5 0.30 -3.97 -4.76
C ILE A 5 -1.05 -4.35 -4.15
N MET A 6 -1.01 -4.69 -2.87
CA MET A 6 -2.20 -5.16 -2.14
C MET A 6 -2.85 -4.06 -1.32
N LEU A 7 -2.44 -2.81 -1.50
CA LEU A 7 -2.91 -1.71 -0.65
C LEU A 7 -4.43 -1.52 -0.70
N GLY A 8 -5.02 -1.61 -1.90
CA GLY A 8 -6.47 -1.48 -2.04
C GLY A 8 -7.23 -2.53 -1.23
N GLU A 9 -6.80 -3.79 -1.35
CA GLU A 9 -7.41 -4.89 -0.60
C GLU A 9 -7.16 -4.73 0.90
N LEU A 10 -5.97 -4.28 1.26
CA LEU A 10 -5.59 -4.10 2.66
C LEU A 10 -6.48 -3.08 3.37
N ILE A 11 -6.65 -1.90 2.80
CA ILE A 11 -7.47 -0.86 3.43
C ILE A 11 -8.94 -1.27 3.45
N LYS A 12 -9.41 -1.96 2.42
CA LYS A 12 -10.77 -2.46 2.38
C LYS A 12 -11.01 -3.49 3.49
N ALA A 13 -10.08 -4.40 3.68
CA ALA A 13 -10.15 -5.40 4.75
C ALA A 13 -10.13 -4.76 6.13
N ARG A 14 -9.45 -3.63 6.27
CA ARG A 14 -9.37 -2.90 7.53
C ARG A 14 -10.50 -1.90 7.73
N GLY A 15 -11.34 -1.70 6.73
CA GLY A 15 -12.45 -0.76 6.80
C GLY A 15 -12.05 0.69 6.91
N ILE A 16 -10.92 1.06 6.32
CA ILE A 16 -10.46 2.46 6.32
C ILE A 16 -10.39 3.00 4.90
N SER A 17 -10.40 4.33 4.78
CA SER A 17 -10.30 5.01 3.50
C SER A 17 -8.85 5.44 3.24
N LEU A 18 -8.58 5.84 1.98
CA LEU A 18 -7.29 6.43 1.64
C LEU A 18 -7.06 7.72 2.41
N ASN A 19 -8.11 8.51 2.66
CA ASN A 19 -7.99 9.73 3.46
C ASN A 19 -7.54 9.41 4.88
N GLU A 20 -8.14 8.39 5.49
CA GLU A 20 -7.76 7.97 6.83
C GLU A 20 -6.31 7.48 6.86
N LEU A 21 -5.93 6.70 5.86
CA LEU A 21 -4.56 6.21 5.78
C LEU A 21 -3.57 7.37 5.60
N SER A 22 -3.93 8.36 4.78
CA SER A 22 -3.11 9.56 4.60
C SER A 22 -2.88 10.28 5.94
N HIS A 23 -3.92 10.43 6.73
CA HIS A 23 -3.80 11.05 8.06
C HIS A 23 -2.93 10.23 9.00
N LYS A 24 -3.07 8.91 8.96
CA LYS A 24 -2.30 8.02 9.85
C LYS A 24 -0.82 7.98 9.49
N THR A 25 -0.49 8.09 8.19
CA THR A 25 0.87 7.88 7.70
C THR A 25 1.62 9.18 7.45
N GLY A 26 0.89 10.27 7.22
CA GLY A 26 1.50 11.51 6.74
C GLY A 26 1.85 11.47 5.26
N VAL A 27 1.54 10.39 4.58
CA VAL A 27 1.76 10.25 3.13
C VAL A 27 0.58 10.90 2.40
N ARG A 28 0.86 11.68 1.36
CA ARG A 28 -0.19 12.37 0.62
C ARG A 28 -1.15 11.35 -0.03
N ARG A 29 -2.43 11.68 0.00
CA ARG A 29 -3.47 10.83 -0.57
C ARG A 29 -3.20 10.49 -2.03
N ALA A 30 -2.69 11.46 -2.81
CA ALA A 30 -2.35 11.23 -4.21
C ALA A 30 -1.29 10.13 -4.36
N ALA A 31 -0.27 10.14 -3.49
CA ALA A 31 0.77 9.11 -3.53
C ALA A 31 0.22 7.74 -3.17
N LEU A 32 -0.67 7.68 -2.18
CA LEU A 32 -1.31 6.42 -1.79
C LEU A 32 -2.22 5.89 -2.91
N SER A 33 -2.95 6.78 -3.56
CA SER A 33 -3.82 6.41 -4.67
C SER A 33 -3.01 5.86 -5.85
N GLU A 34 -1.90 6.50 -6.19
CA GLU A 34 -1.02 6.03 -7.25
C GLU A 34 -0.43 4.66 -6.92
N LEU A 35 -0.05 4.46 -5.67
CA LEU A 35 0.46 3.17 -5.21
C LEU A 35 -0.63 2.09 -5.30
N ALA A 36 -1.82 2.38 -4.79
CA ALA A 36 -2.91 1.42 -4.78
C ALA A 36 -3.36 1.02 -6.18
N ASN A 37 -3.29 1.95 -7.13
CA ASN A 37 -3.70 1.71 -8.52
C ASN A 37 -2.56 1.23 -9.40
N GLU A 38 -1.39 0.99 -8.83
CA GLU A 38 -0.23 0.48 -9.54
C GLU A 38 0.17 1.35 -10.74
N LYS A 39 0.02 2.66 -10.58
CA LYS A 39 0.34 3.60 -11.66
C LYS A 39 1.82 3.90 -11.79
N ARG A 40 2.61 3.44 -10.83
CA ARG A 40 4.06 3.65 -10.85
C ARG A 40 4.77 2.31 -10.89
N GLU A 41 5.91 2.28 -11.57
CA GLU A 41 6.76 1.11 -11.62
C GLU A 41 7.76 1.08 -10.47
N ASN A 42 7.91 2.21 -9.78
CA ASN A 42 8.82 2.33 -8.64
C ASN A 42 8.02 2.64 -7.38
N ILE A 43 8.50 2.16 -6.25
CA ILE A 43 7.88 2.42 -4.96
C ILE A 43 8.87 3.16 -4.07
N ASN A 44 8.33 3.97 -3.17
CA ASN A 44 9.11 4.67 -2.15
C ASN A 44 9.11 3.82 -0.89
N PHE A 45 10.28 3.33 -0.49
CA PHE A 45 10.40 2.48 0.68
C PHE A 45 9.85 3.15 1.93
N LYS A 46 10.07 4.45 2.06
CA LYS A 46 9.56 5.18 3.22
C LYS A 46 8.05 5.13 3.29
N HIS A 47 7.36 5.23 2.15
CA HIS A 47 5.90 5.09 2.11
C HIS A 47 5.47 3.71 2.62
N ILE A 48 6.17 2.66 2.20
CA ILE A 48 5.87 1.30 2.66
C ILE A 48 6.07 1.19 4.18
N GLU A 49 7.17 1.75 4.67
CA GLU A 49 7.48 1.73 6.10
C GLU A 49 6.42 2.47 6.91
N GLU A 50 5.99 3.63 6.43
CA GLU A 50 4.97 4.42 7.10
C GLU A 50 3.61 3.72 7.13
N ILE A 51 3.24 3.05 6.04
CA ILE A 51 2.01 2.27 6.00
C ILE A 51 2.09 1.11 7.00
N ALA A 52 3.21 0.40 7.01
CA ALA A 52 3.40 -0.72 7.92
C ALA A 52 3.32 -0.27 9.39
N ASP A 53 3.98 0.83 9.71
CA ASP A 53 3.96 1.37 11.07
C ASP A 53 2.55 1.79 11.49
N ALA A 54 1.84 2.49 10.60
CA ALA A 54 0.50 2.99 10.91
C ALA A 54 -0.51 1.87 11.12
N LEU A 55 -0.37 0.77 10.40
CA LEU A 55 -1.32 -0.34 10.45
C LEU A 55 -0.83 -1.55 11.27
N GLY A 56 0.35 -1.43 11.87
CA GLY A 56 0.90 -2.52 12.69
C GLY A 56 1.27 -3.75 11.86
N ILE A 57 1.67 -3.55 10.62
CA ILE A 57 2.02 -4.65 9.71
C ILE A 57 3.49 -5.00 9.90
N THR A 58 3.78 -6.28 10.03
CA THR A 58 5.15 -6.77 10.15
C THR A 58 5.56 -7.67 8.99
N ASP A 59 4.64 -7.99 8.11
CA ASP A 59 4.89 -8.84 6.94
C ASP A 59 4.59 -8.02 5.67
N ILE A 60 5.63 -7.73 4.89
CA ILE A 60 5.51 -6.92 3.69
C ILE A 60 4.53 -7.50 2.67
N ARG A 61 4.28 -8.82 2.73
CA ARG A 61 3.35 -9.46 1.80
C ARG A 61 1.92 -8.95 1.94
N GLU A 62 1.58 -8.31 3.05
CA GLU A 62 0.27 -7.69 3.21
C GLU A 62 0.14 -6.42 2.35
N ILE A 63 1.25 -5.84 1.93
CA ILE A 63 1.27 -4.61 1.13
C ILE A 63 1.66 -4.90 -0.32
N ILE A 64 2.66 -5.75 -0.52
CA ILE A 64 3.23 -6.07 -1.83
C ILE A 64 3.40 -7.59 -1.92
N THR A 65 3.11 -8.16 -3.07
CA THR A 65 3.35 -9.58 -3.28
C THR A 65 3.75 -9.84 -4.73
N LEU A 66 4.11 -11.08 -5.01
CA LEU A 66 4.38 -11.54 -6.37
C LEU A 66 3.29 -12.51 -6.79
N ILE A 67 2.85 -12.38 -8.01
CA ILE A 67 1.85 -13.28 -8.59
C ILE A 67 2.37 -13.85 -9.89
N ASP A 68 1.87 -15.04 -10.25
CA ASP A 68 2.18 -15.61 -11.55
C ASP A 68 1.42 -14.86 -12.63
N GLU A 69 2.12 -14.61 -13.74
CA GLU A 69 1.46 -14.08 -14.94
C GLU A 69 1.17 -15.24 -15.87
N GLU A 70 -0.01 -15.23 -16.43
CA GLU A 70 -0.35 -16.17 -17.48
C GLU A 70 -0.49 -15.46 -18.83
#